data_8ae4301b7747d4e9f0af7ab41d553f59
#
_entry.id   8ae4301b7747d4e9f0af7ab41d553f59
#
_cell.length_a   1.000
_cell.length_b   1.000
_cell.length_c   1.000
_cell.angle_alpha   90.00
_cell.angle_beta   90.00
_cell.angle_gamma   90.00
#
_symmetry.space_group_name_H-M   'P 1'
#
loop_
_entity.id
_entity.type
_entity.pdbx_description
1 polymer ?
#
loop_
_entity_poly.entity_id
_entity_poly.type
_entity_poly.pdbx_seq_one_letter_code
_entity_poly.pdbx_strand_id
1 'polypeptide(L)'
;MPDLRFEFTLYCEKDDKGRLKTQNENTMNPLITDFQTPQQRTPVIVALDFANEKDTLGFVRNLDPTLCQIKIGKELFTATGRSLAESLIHQGFKLFLDLKYHDIPHTVAQACKVAADMGVWMVDMHASGGRRMMEAAVEAVAGYQTKPLLIGVTVL
;
A
#
# COMPACT_ATOMS: atom_id res chain seq x y z
N MET A 1 -22.41 -12.96 0.88
CA MET A 1 -21.27 -12.77 -0.03
C MET A 1 -20.88 -11.30 0.10
N PRO A 2 -19.69 -10.96 0.62
CA PRO A 2 -19.28 -9.56 0.67
C PRO A 2 -18.97 -9.09 -0.75
N ASP A 3 -19.44 -7.89 -1.08
CA ASP A 3 -19.19 -7.22 -2.36
C ASP A 3 -17.69 -7.01 -2.57
N LEU A 4 -17.14 -7.66 -3.57
CA LEU A 4 -15.78 -7.42 -4.07
C LEU A 4 -15.79 -6.08 -4.82
N ARG A 5 -15.41 -5.00 -4.15
CA ARG A 5 -15.17 -3.70 -4.79
C ARG A 5 -13.75 -3.66 -5.33
N PHE A 6 -13.61 -3.51 -6.63
CA PHE A 6 -12.33 -3.23 -7.27
C PHE A 6 -12.03 -1.73 -7.15
N GLU A 7 -11.00 -1.36 -6.40
CA GLU A 7 -10.48 0.01 -6.38
C GLU A 7 -9.38 0.11 -7.45
N PHE A 8 -9.57 1.00 -8.44
CA PHE A 8 -8.52 1.34 -9.39
C PHE A 8 -7.55 2.34 -8.76
N THR A 9 -6.29 2.00 -8.77
CA THR A 9 -5.25 2.77 -8.12
C THR A 9 -4.28 3.33 -9.13
N LEU A 10 -4.03 4.66 -9.09
CA LEU A 10 -3.02 5.34 -9.90
C LEU A 10 -1.67 5.30 -9.17
N TYR A 11 -0.66 4.74 -9.80
CA TYR A 11 0.72 4.79 -9.31
C TYR A 11 1.38 6.12 -9.74
N CYS A 12 2.00 6.85 -8.80
CA CYS A 12 2.72 8.10 -9.09
C CYS A 12 4.23 7.91 -8.97
N GLU A 13 4.94 8.08 -10.07
CA GLU A 13 6.40 8.11 -10.15
C GLU A 13 6.88 9.48 -10.64
N LYS A 14 8.05 9.96 -10.16
CA LYS A 14 8.68 11.19 -10.67
C LYS A 14 9.61 10.87 -11.85
N ASP A 15 9.63 11.73 -12.85
CA ASP A 15 10.65 11.72 -13.88
C ASP A 15 12.00 12.25 -13.33
N ASP A 16 13.07 12.12 -14.12
CA ASP A 16 14.43 12.60 -13.76
C ASP A 16 14.51 14.11 -13.48
N LYS A 17 13.45 14.85 -13.76
CA LYS A 17 13.30 16.30 -13.50
C LYS A 17 12.40 16.58 -12.29
N GLY A 18 12.02 15.56 -11.52
CA GLY A 18 11.20 15.67 -10.31
C GLY A 18 9.71 15.93 -10.55
N ARG A 19 9.19 15.76 -11.78
CA ARG A 19 7.78 15.95 -12.12
C ARG A 19 7.03 14.64 -12.02
N LEU A 20 5.78 14.67 -11.52
CA LEU A 20 4.89 13.51 -11.54
C LEU A 20 4.62 13.09 -13.00
N LYS A 21 4.86 11.82 -13.31
CA LYS A 21 4.49 11.24 -14.59
C LYS A 21 2.97 11.11 -14.65
N THR A 22 2.32 11.97 -15.43
CA THR A 22 0.91 11.78 -15.80
C THR A 22 0.90 10.92 -17.06
N GLN A 23 0.23 9.78 -17.01
CA GLN A 23 0.11 8.93 -18.19
C GLN A 23 -0.99 9.45 -19.12
N ASN A 24 -0.63 9.74 -20.37
CA ASN A 24 -1.57 9.83 -21.48
C ASN A 24 -2.06 8.42 -21.83
N GLU A 25 -3.36 8.28 -22.07
CA GLU A 25 -4.09 7.02 -22.27
C GLU A 25 -3.61 6.12 -23.44
N ASN A 26 -2.54 6.49 -24.15
CA ASN A 26 -2.07 5.80 -25.37
C ASN A 26 -0.68 5.16 -25.26
N THR A 27 -0.04 5.16 -24.10
CA THR A 27 1.21 4.41 -23.93
C THR A 27 1.01 3.34 -22.87
N MET A 28 0.98 2.08 -23.26
CA MET A 28 1.08 0.95 -22.34
C MET A 28 2.33 1.16 -21.47
N ASN A 29 2.09 1.30 -20.17
CA ASN A 29 3.13 1.56 -19.18
C ASN A 29 4.14 0.41 -19.17
N PRO A 30 5.44 0.65 -19.45
CA PRO A 30 6.47 -0.39 -19.31
C PRO A 30 6.54 -0.99 -17.91
N LEU A 31 6.09 -0.27 -16.88
CA LEU A 31 6.03 -0.77 -15.49
C LEU A 31 5.01 -1.90 -15.30
N ILE A 32 4.02 -2.04 -16.19
CA ILE A 32 3.11 -3.20 -16.20
C ILE A 32 3.82 -4.43 -16.81
N THR A 33 4.88 -4.23 -17.62
CA THR A 33 5.62 -5.31 -18.25
C THR A 33 6.69 -5.94 -17.33
N ASP A 34 7.13 -5.27 -16.27
CA ASP A 34 8.05 -5.85 -15.27
C ASP A 34 7.36 -6.88 -14.34
N PHE A 35 6.04 -7.05 -14.45
CA PHE A 35 5.35 -8.22 -13.91
C PHE A 35 5.64 -9.53 -14.68
N GLN A 36 6.65 -9.58 -15.52
CA GLN A 36 6.88 -10.68 -16.46
C GLN A 36 7.70 -11.87 -15.94
N THR A 37 8.09 -11.92 -14.69
CA THR A 37 8.56 -13.19 -14.12
C THR A 37 7.38 -13.97 -13.55
N PRO A 38 7.10 -15.19 -14.03
CA PRO A 38 5.98 -16.02 -13.58
C PRO A 38 5.96 -16.29 -12.08
N GLN A 39 7.07 -16.08 -11.37
CA GLN A 39 7.27 -16.39 -9.96
C GLN A 39 6.91 -15.24 -8.98
N GLN A 40 6.48 -14.05 -9.46
CA GLN A 40 6.17 -12.91 -8.57
C GLN A 40 4.75 -12.37 -8.67
N ARG A 41 3.87 -13.02 -9.42
CA ARG A 41 2.47 -12.60 -9.56
C ARG A 41 1.61 -13.27 -8.52
N THR A 42 1.40 -12.61 -7.38
CA THR A 42 0.24 -12.90 -6.56
C THR A 42 -0.81 -11.82 -6.86
N PRO A 43 -1.77 -12.08 -7.75
CA PRO A 43 -2.76 -11.09 -8.18
C PRO A 43 -3.84 -10.83 -7.11
N VAL A 44 -3.82 -11.57 -6.01
CA VAL A 44 -4.84 -11.50 -4.97
C VAL A 44 -4.33 -10.75 -3.76
N ILE A 45 -5.08 -9.73 -3.33
CA ILE A 45 -4.91 -9.06 -2.05
C ILE A 45 -6.11 -9.42 -1.19
N VAL A 46 -5.88 -10.12 -0.07
CA VAL A 46 -6.92 -10.52 0.87
C VAL A 46 -7.13 -9.40 1.88
N ALA A 47 -8.34 -8.84 1.94
CA ALA A 47 -8.68 -7.85 2.94
C ALA A 47 -8.95 -8.52 4.29
N LEU A 48 -8.20 -8.10 5.31
CA LEU A 48 -8.37 -8.58 6.69
C LEU A 48 -9.36 -7.65 7.43
N ASP A 49 -10.64 -7.78 7.10
CA ASP A 49 -11.69 -6.96 7.68
C ASP A 49 -12.24 -7.62 8.96
N PHE A 50 -11.40 -7.63 10.01
CA PHE A 50 -11.69 -8.17 11.33
C PHE A 50 -11.61 -7.07 12.39
N ALA A 51 -12.40 -7.21 13.46
CA ALA A 51 -12.42 -6.26 14.56
C ALA A 51 -11.31 -6.49 15.61
N ASN A 52 -10.59 -7.62 15.55
CA ASN A 52 -9.59 -8.00 16.56
C ASN A 52 -8.50 -8.91 16.01
N GLU A 53 -7.40 -8.98 16.77
CA GLU A 53 -6.21 -9.76 16.41
C GLU A 53 -6.47 -11.28 16.37
N LYS A 54 -7.23 -11.79 17.35
CA LYS A 54 -7.47 -13.24 17.48
C LYS A 54 -8.13 -13.83 16.23
N ASP A 55 -9.19 -13.19 15.76
CA ASP A 55 -9.92 -13.65 14.60
C ASP A 55 -9.10 -13.47 13.32
N THR A 56 -8.36 -12.37 13.24
CA THR A 56 -7.39 -12.13 12.15
C THR A 56 -6.37 -13.25 12.06
N LEU A 57 -5.68 -13.56 13.14
CA LEU A 57 -4.65 -14.61 13.16
C LEU A 57 -5.25 -16.00 12.91
N GLY A 58 -6.46 -16.25 13.41
CA GLY A 58 -7.20 -17.50 13.13
C GLY A 58 -7.45 -17.69 11.64
N PHE A 59 -7.78 -16.63 10.93
CA PHE A 59 -7.99 -16.64 9.48
C PHE A 59 -6.67 -16.75 8.71
N VAL A 60 -5.67 -15.92 9.05
CA VAL A 60 -4.37 -15.83 8.35
C VAL A 60 -3.61 -17.16 8.36
N ARG A 61 -3.77 -17.99 9.39
CA ARG A 61 -3.16 -19.35 9.45
C ARG A 61 -3.52 -20.25 8.26
N ASN A 62 -4.59 -19.94 7.54
CA ASN A 62 -5.03 -20.68 6.37
C ASN A 62 -4.55 -20.06 5.05
N LEU A 63 -3.79 -18.95 5.11
CA LEU A 63 -3.25 -18.27 3.94
C LEU A 63 -1.79 -18.65 3.72
N ASP A 64 -1.41 -18.68 2.43
CA ASP A 64 -0.03 -18.87 2.02
C ASP A 64 0.53 -17.52 1.50
N PRO A 65 1.58 -16.95 2.13
CA PRO A 65 2.18 -15.68 1.72
C PRO A 65 2.80 -15.71 0.32
N THR A 66 3.01 -16.90 -0.24
CA THR A 66 3.47 -17.05 -1.64
C THR A 66 2.36 -16.92 -2.66
N LEU A 67 1.10 -17.10 -2.23
CA LEU A 67 -0.08 -17.11 -3.09
C LEU A 67 -0.92 -15.83 -3.01
N CYS A 68 -0.80 -15.05 -1.93
CA CYS A 68 -1.54 -13.80 -1.78
C CYS A 68 -0.78 -12.76 -0.96
N GLN A 69 -1.14 -11.50 -1.18
CA GLN A 69 -0.85 -10.38 -0.29
C GLN A 69 -2.05 -10.18 0.66
N ILE A 70 -1.83 -9.37 1.69
CA ILE A 70 -2.88 -9.03 2.66
C ILE A 70 -3.02 -7.52 2.80
N LYS A 71 -4.22 -7.08 3.17
CA LYS A 71 -4.56 -5.67 3.43
C LYS A 71 -5.11 -5.52 4.85
N ILE A 72 -4.57 -4.55 5.59
CA ILE A 72 -5.12 -4.09 6.87
C ILE A 72 -5.73 -2.71 6.67
N GLY A 73 -7.02 -2.58 6.98
CA GLY A 73 -7.75 -1.32 6.96
C GLY A 73 -7.72 -0.57 8.30
N LYS A 74 -8.39 0.58 8.35
CA LYS A 74 -8.41 1.48 9.51
C LYS A 74 -8.90 0.81 10.78
N GLU A 75 -9.98 0.01 10.70
CA GLU A 75 -10.58 -0.64 11.88
C GLU A 75 -9.57 -1.56 12.56
N LEU A 76 -9.06 -2.54 11.83
CA LEU A 76 -8.12 -3.50 12.38
C LEU A 76 -6.82 -2.84 12.85
N PHE A 77 -6.28 -1.90 12.07
CA PHE A 77 -5.07 -1.18 12.48
C PHE A 77 -5.29 -0.33 13.75
N THR A 78 -6.44 0.31 13.88
CA THR A 78 -6.78 1.08 15.09
C THR A 78 -6.95 0.18 16.32
N ALA A 79 -7.49 -1.02 16.12
CA ALA A 79 -7.69 -1.99 17.19
C ALA A 79 -6.38 -2.67 17.66
N THR A 80 -5.43 -2.92 16.73
CA THR A 80 -4.27 -3.78 16.98
C THR A 80 -2.93 -3.05 16.90
N GLY A 81 -2.91 -1.92 16.25
CA GLY A 81 -1.71 -1.10 16.07
C GLY A 81 -0.62 -1.77 15.22
N ARG A 82 0.59 -1.31 15.43
CA ARG A 82 1.79 -1.70 14.70
C ARG A 82 2.18 -3.18 14.89
N SER A 83 1.93 -3.73 16.07
CA SER A 83 2.41 -5.08 16.45
C SER A 83 1.86 -6.18 15.55
N LEU A 84 0.56 -6.15 15.23
CA LEU A 84 -0.03 -7.12 14.33
C LEU A 84 0.54 -6.97 12.90
N ALA A 85 0.66 -5.74 12.40
CA ALA A 85 1.19 -5.48 11.06
C ALA A 85 2.61 -6.05 10.90
N GLU A 86 3.50 -5.78 11.84
CA GLU A 86 4.87 -6.32 11.84
C GLU A 86 4.91 -7.84 11.98
N SER A 87 4.06 -8.42 12.84
CA SER A 87 3.95 -9.86 12.97
C SER A 87 3.59 -10.55 11.65
N LEU A 88 2.65 -9.97 10.89
CA LEU A 88 2.24 -10.50 9.59
C LEU A 88 3.33 -10.33 8.52
N ILE A 89 4.05 -9.22 8.53
CA ILE A 89 5.21 -9.00 7.65
C ILE A 89 6.32 -10.02 7.96
N HIS A 90 6.62 -10.29 9.23
CA HIS A 90 7.59 -11.31 9.64
C HIS A 90 7.19 -12.74 9.26
N GLN A 91 5.89 -13.01 9.08
CA GLN A 91 5.39 -14.28 8.54
C GLN A 91 5.55 -14.38 7.01
N GLY A 92 6.11 -13.36 6.36
CA GLY A 92 6.41 -13.36 4.92
C GLY A 92 5.33 -12.72 4.04
N PHE A 93 4.26 -12.19 4.62
CA PHE A 93 3.22 -11.50 3.84
C PHE A 93 3.69 -10.12 3.36
N LYS A 94 3.39 -9.79 2.11
CA LYS A 94 3.40 -8.41 1.62
C LYS A 94 2.14 -7.72 2.14
N LEU A 95 2.33 -6.72 3.01
CA LEU A 95 1.23 -6.01 3.65
C LEU A 95 0.91 -4.70 2.93
N PHE A 96 -0.35 -4.53 2.54
CA PHE A 96 -0.94 -3.26 2.17
C PHE A 96 -1.59 -2.62 3.39
N LEU A 97 -1.11 -1.45 3.80
CA LEU A 97 -1.67 -0.64 4.88
C LEU A 97 -2.63 0.39 4.29
N ASP A 98 -3.93 0.07 4.33
CA ASP A 98 -5.01 0.83 3.72
C ASP A 98 -5.62 1.83 4.73
N LEU A 99 -4.90 2.92 5.00
CA LEU A 99 -5.33 3.94 5.97
C LEU A 99 -5.82 5.21 5.31
N LYS A 100 -5.64 5.37 4.00
CA LYS A 100 -6.09 6.51 3.20
C LYS A 100 -5.65 7.84 3.84
N TYR A 101 -4.34 8.02 3.96
CA TYR A 101 -3.75 9.22 4.56
C TYR A 101 -4.24 10.49 3.85
N HIS A 102 -4.67 11.47 4.63
CA HIS A 102 -5.12 12.75 4.13
C HIS A 102 -4.89 13.82 5.20
N ASP A 103 -3.79 14.55 5.08
CA ASP A 103 -3.39 15.57 6.04
C ASP A 103 -2.43 16.56 5.35
N ILE A 104 -1.90 17.53 6.10
CA ILE A 104 -0.85 18.41 5.59
C ILE A 104 0.38 17.59 5.14
N PRO A 105 1.16 18.10 4.17
CA PRO A 105 2.27 17.34 3.56
C PRO A 105 3.23 16.72 4.56
N HIS A 106 3.61 17.45 5.60
CA HIS A 106 4.55 16.97 6.63
C HIS A 106 4.00 15.76 7.38
N THR A 107 2.74 15.79 7.80
CA THR A 107 2.11 14.71 8.57
C THR A 107 2.04 13.42 7.76
N VAL A 108 1.61 13.51 6.49
CA VAL A 108 1.53 12.35 5.60
C VAL A 108 2.93 11.79 5.30
N ALA A 109 3.91 12.66 5.07
CA ALA A 109 5.31 12.27 4.89
C ALA A 109 5.82 11.45 6.08
N GLN A 110 5.60 11.90 7.33
CA GLN A 110 6.01 11.17 8.52
C GLN A 110 5.28 9.84 8.68
N ALA A 111 3.98 9.79 8.38
CA ALA A 111 3.21 8.55 8.41
C ALA A 111 3.74 7.52 7.39
N CYS A 112 4.10 7.96 6.17
CA CYS A 112 4.71 7.10 5.16
C CYS A 112 6.10 6.59 5.59
N LYS A 113 6.91 7.41 6.29
CA LYS A 113 8.18 6.95 6.86
C LYS A 113 7.97 5.86 7.89
N VAL A 114 7.02 6.03 8.81
CA VAL A 114 6.70 5.00 9.81
C VAL A 114 6.23 3.71 9.15
N ALA A 115 5.40 3.80 8.09
CA ALA A 115 4.99 2.63 7.32
C ALA A 115 6.19 1.93 6.64
N ALA A 116 7.14 2.70 6.09
CA ALA A 116 8.37 2.16 5.52
C ALA A 116 9.26 1.49 6.57
N ASP A 117 9.40 2.09 7.77
CA ASP A 117 10.15 1.52 8.89
C ASP A 117 9.55 0.19 9.39
N MET A 118 8.23 0.00 9.28
CA MET A 118 7.56 -1.27 9.57
C MET A 118 7.81 -2.35 8.49
N GLY A 119 8.33 -1.97 7.31
CA GLY A 119 8.47 -2.89 6.19
C GLY A 119 7.19 -3.11 5.39
N VAL A 120 6.23 -2.19 5.47
CA VAL A 120 4.98 -2.23 4.70
C VAL A 120 5.28 -2.22 3.20
N TRP A 121 4.63 -3.11 2.44
CA TRP A 121 4.80 -3.21 1.00
C TRP A 121 4.07 -2.11 0.23
N MET A 122 2.87 -1.71 0.69
CA MET A 122 2.03 -0.71 0.01
C MET A 122 1.28 0.13 1.03
N VAL A 123 1.11 1.43 0.76
CA VAL A 123 0.35 2.36 1.58
C VAL A 123 -0.38 3.35 0.68
N ASP A 124 -1.56 3.78 1.07
CA ASP A 124 -2.39 4.67 0.29
C ASP A 124 -2.65 6.02 0.96
N MET A 125 -2.96 7.00 0.11
CA MET A 125 -3.35 8.33 0.51
C MET A 125 -4.39 8.89 -0.47
N HIS A 126 -5.22 9.84 -0.03
CA HIS A 126 -6.15 10.52 -0.92
C HIS A 126 -5.43 11.45 -1.90
N ALA A 127 -5.66 11.28 -3.20
CA ALA A 127 -5.13 12.19 -4.22
C ALA A 127 -5.68 13.62 -4.07
N SER A 128 -6.88 13.77 -3.50
CA SER A 128 -7.50 15.07 -3.16
C SER A 128 -6.72 15.88 -2.12
N GLY A 129 -5.77 15.27 -1.38
CA GLY A 129 -4.80 15.96 -0.53
C GLY A 129 -3.82 16.85 -1.29
N GLY A 130 -3.80 16.70 -2.61
CA GLY A 130 -3.08 17.55 -3.53
C GLY A 130 -1.63 17.14 -3.78
N ARG A 131 -1.07 17.74 -4.82
CA ARG A 131 0.25 17.40 -5.34
C ARG A 131 1.35 17.48 -4.27
N ARG A 132 1.39 18.57 -3.49
CA ARG A 132 2.43 18.78 -2.47
C ARG A 132 2.43 17.71 -1.38
N MET A 133 1.25 17.20 -1.00
CA MET A 133 1.13 16.12 -0.02
C MET A 133 1.71 14.81 -0.58
N MET A 134 1.36 14.46 -1.82
CA MET A 134 1.87 13.25 -2.48
C MET A 134 3.37 13.32 -2.74
N GLU A 135 3.89 14.48 -3.17
CA GLU A 135 5.33 14.68 -3.37
C GLU A 135 6.11 14.54 -2.07
N ALA A 136 5.63 15.14 -0.98
CA ALA A 136 6.25 15.03 0.33
C ALA A 136 6.32 13.57 0.82
N ALA A 137 5.27 12.76 0.56
CA ALA A 137 5.27 11.33 0.86
C ALA A 137 6.34 10.57 0.05
N VAL A 138 6.45 10.84 -1.26
CA VAL A 138 7.46 10.22 -2.14
C VAL A 138 8.87 10.58 -1.69
N GLU A 139 9.13 11.84 -1.38
CA GLU A 139 10.43 12.31 -0.90
C GLU A 139 10.82 11.68 0.44
N ALA A 140 9.84 11.51 1.34
CA ALA A 140 10.06 10.95 2.66
C ALA A 140 10.58 9.50 2.63
N VAL A 141 10.17 8.70 1.63
CA VAL A 141 10.59 7.30 1.49
C VAL A 141 11.69 7.09 0.44
N ALA A 142 12.20 8.16 -0.19
CA ALA A 142 13.15 8.06 -1.28
C ALA A 142 14.46 7.35 -0.89
N GLY A 143 14.92 7.50 0.34
CA GLY A 143 16.18 6.94 0.85
C GLY A 143 16.10 5.47 1.31
N TYR A 144 14.93 4.87 1.35
CA TYR A 144 14.78 3.47 1.77
C TYR A 144 15.22 2.51 0.67
N GLN A 145 15.92 1.43 1.03
CA GLN A 145 16.28 0.37 0.08
C GLN A 145 15.03 -0.35 -0.42
N THR A 146 14.14 -0.72 0.51
CA THR A 146 12.82 -1.28 0.19
C THR A 146 11.78 -0.20 0.44
N LYS A 147 11.30 0.41 -0.64
CA LYS A 147 10.30 1.48 -0.57
C LYS A 147 8.90 0.88 -0.64
N PRO A 148 7.96 1.34 0.18
CA PRO A 148 6.57 1.00 -0.04
C PRO A 148 6.05 1.60 -1.35
N LEU A 149 5.15 0.90 -2.02
CA LEU A 149 4.35 1.48 -3.08
C LEU A 149 3.43 2.54 -2.48
N LEU A 150 3.46 3.75 -3.01
CA LEU A 150 2.60 4.85 -2.59
C LEU A 150 1.46 5.02 -3.58
N ILE A 151 0.24 4.84 -3.10
CA ILE A 151 -0.97 4.78 -3.92
C ILE A 151 -1.80 6.04 -3.69
N GLY A 152 -2.18 6.73 -4.78
CA GLY A 152 -3.11 7.86 -4.75
C GLY A 152 -4.53 7.39 -5.04
N VAL A 153 -5.41 7.41 -4.04
CA VAL A 153 -6.83 7.09 -4.21
C VAL A 153 -7.56 8.33 -4.73
N THR A 154 -8.20 8.22 -5.89
CA THR A 154 -8.84 9.34 -6.57
C THR A 154 -10.31 9.50 -6.14
N VAL A 155 -11.06 8.41 -6.15
CA VAL A 155 -12.48 8.35 -5.75
C VAL A 155 -12.69 7.10 -4.92
N LEU A 156 -13.54 7.22 -3.91
CA LEU A 156 -14.00 6.10 -3.06
C LEU A 156 -15.42 5.70 -3.45
#